data_a15c6a34a78691cf399d3879ae1a4e4c
#
_entry.id   a15c6a34a78691cf399d3879ae1a4e4c
#
_cell.length_a   1.000
_cell.length_b   1.000
_cell.length_c   1.000
_cell.angle_alpha   90.00
_cell.angle_beta   90.00
_cell.angle_gamma   90.00
#
_symmetry.space_group_name_H-M   'P 1'
#
loop_
_entity.id
_entity.type
_entity.pdbx_description
1 polymer ?
#
loop_
_entity_poly.entity_id
_entity_poly.type
_entity_poly.pdbx_seq_one_letter_code
_entity_poly.pdbx_strand_id
1 'polypeptide(L)'
;MTRPPRLGWLFAYDWDRIALDAIERDAGMARFDHAGFDLFSFPSNAALVGFDLERFAERQATRGRRLGWQGVLSHHEQFGALAAALVAEKLGLPGATPESVLAAQHKLHARQVLQAVAPE
;
A
#
# COMPACT_ATOMS: atom_id res chain seq x y z
N MET A 1 22.69 16.14 -8.36
CA MET A 1 21.82 15.75 -7.24
C MET A 1 20.60 15.04 -7.78
N THR A 2 20.39 13.82 -7.33
CA THR A 2 19.19 13.09 -7.67
C THR A 2 18.04 13.57 -6.79
N ARG A 3 16.86 13.72 -7.39
CA ARG A 3 15.65 14.02 -6.62
C ARG A 3 15.33 12.84 -5.69
N PRO A 4 14.84 13.11 -4.47
CA PRO A 4 14.38 12.02 -3.63
C PRO A 4 13.25 11.25 -4.31
N PRO A 5 13.15 9.94 -4.10
CA PRO A 5 12.07 9.17 -4.70
C PRO A 5 10.70 9.64 -4.20
N ARG A 6 9.72 9.56 -5.06
CA ARG A 6 8.33 9.87 -4.73
C ARG A 6 7.56 8.57 -4.60
N LEU A 7 6.89 8.41 -3.48
CA LEU A 7 6.21 7.17 -3.11
C LEU A 7 4.75 7.45 -2.79
N GLY A 8 3.88 6.53 -3.19
CA GLY A 8 2.49 6.54 -2.76
C GLY A 8 2.35 5.80 -1.44
N TRP A 9 1.69 6.42 -0.45
CA TRP A 9 1.40 5.78 0.83
C TRP A 9 -0.11 5.70 1.00
N LEU A 10 -0.62 4.46 1.10
CA LEU A 10 -2.05 4.19 1.12
C LEU A 10 -2.52 3.89 2.55
N PHE A 11 -3.66 4.46 2.92
CA PHE A 11 -4.36 4.19 4.18
C PHE A 11 -3.49 4.48 5.40
N ALA A 12 -2.85 5.66 5.42
CA ALA A 12 -2.02 6.07 6.54
C ALA A 12 -2.84 6.36 7.80
N TYR A 13 -2.26 6.01 8.95
CA TYR A 13 -2.75 6.44 10.25
C TYR A 13 -2.17 7.81 10.58
N ASP A 14 -2.72 8.49 11.59
CA ASP A 14 -2.23 9.80 11.99
C ASP A 14 -0.76 9.75 12.39
N TRP A 15 -0.36 8.75 13.16
CA TRP A 15 1.04 8.61 13.57
C TRP A 15 1.97 8.26 12.39
N ASP A 16 1.49 7.52 11.39
CA ASP A 16 2.25 7.29 10.17
C ASP A 16 2.55 8.62 9.49
N ARG A 17 1.55 9.50 9.39
CA ARG A 17 1.72 10.81 8.77
C ARG A 17 2.73 11.65 9.50
N ILE A 18 2.71 11.63 10.84
CA ILE A 18 3.68 12.34 11.65
C ILE A 18 5.09 11.83 11.37
N ALA A 19 5.27 10.51 11.34
CA ALA A 19 6.58 9.91 11.07
C ALA A 19 7.07 10.19 9.64
N LEU A 20 6.19 10.07 8.66
CA LEU A 20 6.53 10.30 7.25
C LEU A 20 6.85 11.77 6.97
N ASP A 21 6.09 12.68 7.58
CA ASP A 21 6.36 14.12 7.47
C ASP A 21 7.73 14.47 8.05
N ALA A 22 8.10 13.83 9.15
CA ALA A 22 9.42 14.01 9.75
C ALA A 22 10.53 13.50 8.82
N ILE A 23 10.33 12.35 8.16
CA ILE A 23 11.29 11.80 7.19
C ILE A 23 11.46 12.75 6.01
N GLU A 24 10.37 13.30 5.47
CA GLU A 24 10.44 14.25 4.38
C GLU A 24 11.17 15.53 4.77
N ARG A 25 10.79 16.09 5.91
CA ARG A 25 11.28 17.41 6.36
C ARG A 25 12.72 17.33 6.85
N ASP A 26 13.03 16.33 7.67
CA ASP A 26 14.29 16.29 8.40
C ASP A 26 15.39 15.52 7.67
N ALA A 27 15.03 14.43 6.97
CA ALA A 27 16.01 13.58 6.30
C ALA A 27 16.05 13.79 4.79
N GLY A 28 14.95 14.26 4.17
CA GLY A 28 14.88 14.46 2.73
C GLY A 28 15.08 13.19 1.90
N MET A 29 14.86 12.01 2.50
CA MET A 29 15.14 10.73 1.86
C MET A 29 14.07 10.30 0.85
N ALA A 30 12.84 10.77 1.04
CA ALA A 30 11.73 10.43 0.17
C ALA A 30 10.62 11.48 0.27
N ARG A 31 9.74 11.51 -0.72
CA ARG A 31 8.52 12.31 -0.71
C ARG A 31 7.34 11.37 -0.77
N PHE A 32 6.29 11.67 0.01
CA PHE A 32 5.13 10.79 0.13
C PHE A 32 3.86 11.50 -0.32
N ASP A 33 3.10 10.85 -1.17
CA ASP A 33 1.74 11.23 -1.51
C ASP A 33 0.79 10.27 -0.81
N HIS A 34 -0.21 10.82 -0.14
CA HIS A 34 -1.15 10.02 0.65
C HIS A 34 -2.45 9.81 -0.10
N ALA A 35 -3.04 8.63 0.08
CA ALA A 35 -4.36 8.30 -0.45
C ALA A 35 -5.06 7.33 0.50
N GLY A 36 -6.39 7.26 0.36
CA GLY A 36 -7.19 6.39 1.21
C GLY A 36 -7.66 7.10 2.48
N PHE A 37 -7.97 6.33 3.50
CA PHE A 37 -8.54 6.83 4.74
C PHE A 37 -8.07 5.95 5.90
N ASP A 38 -8.29 6.39 7.13
CA ASP A 38 -7.95 5.62 8.32
C ASP A 38 -8.89 4.43 8.47
N LEU A 39 -8.34 3.22 8.36
CA LEU A 39 -9.11 1.98 8.40
C LEU A 39 -9.48 1.53 9.82
N PHE A 40 -8.90 2.16 10.84
CA PHE A 40 -9.13 1.76 12.22
C PHE A 40 -10.06 2.71 12.99
N SER A 41 -10.21 3.94 12.55
CA SER A 41 -10.95 4.96 13.28
C SER A 41 -12.34 5.15 12.71
N PHE A 42 -13.34 5.15 13.58
CA PHE A 42 -14.71 5.57 13.21
C PHE A 42 -14.81 7.11 13.30
N PRO A 43 -15.47 7.80 12.39
CA PRO A 43 -16.30 7.30 11.27
C PRO A 43 -15.52 7.04 9.97
N SER A 44 -14.23 7.26 9.93
CA SER A 44 -13.42 7.10 8.72
C SER A 44 -13.55 5.70 8.12
N ASN A 45 -13.47 4.66 8.95
CA ASN A 45 -13.54 3.27 8.50
C ASN A 45 -14.90 2.88 7.91
N ALA A 46 -15.94 3.67 8.14
CA ALA A 46 -17.26 3.43 7.52
C ALA A 46 -17.21 3.57 6.00
N ALA A 47 -16.19 4.26 5.48
CA ALA A 47 -15.99 4.38 4.03
C ALA A 47 -15.69 3.05 3.33
N LEU A 48 -15.32 2.00 4.09
CA LEU A 48 -15.17 0.65 3.53
C LEU A 48 -16.49 0.09 2.98
N VAL A 49 -17.61 0.53 3.52
CA VAL A 49 -18.93 0.11 3.02
C VAL A 49 -19.12 0.71 1.63
N GLY A 50 -19.29 -0.16 0.64
CA GLY A 50 -19.42 0.28 -0.76
C GLY A 50 -18.11 0.71 -1.43
N PHE A 51 -16.98 0.48 -0.80
CA PHE A 51 -15.68 0.83 -1.36
C PHE A 51 -15.32 -0.10 -2.53
N ASP A 52 -14.97 0.49 -3.67
CA ASP A 52 -14.56 -0.23 -4.86
C ASP A 52 -13.04 -0.20 -4.98
N LEU A 53 -12.39 -1.29 -4.60
CA LEU A 53 -10.94 -1.41 -4.58
C LEU A 53 -10.33 -1.28 -5.98
N GLU A 54 -10.94 -1.88 -6.99
CA GLU A 54 -10.44 -1.79 -8.37
C GLU A 54 -10.47 -0.36 -8.88
N ARG A 55 -11.56 0.36 -8.64
CA ARG A 55 -11.69 1.76 -9.04
C ARG A 55 -10.69 2.63 -8.29
N PHE A 56 -10.50 2.39 -7.01
CA PHE A 56 -9.49 3.08 -6.21
C PHE A 56 -8.09 2.85 -6.79
N ALA A 57 -7.75 1.58 -7.07
CA ALA A 57 -6.44 1.23 -7.62
C ALA A 57 -6.21 1.87 -8.99
N GLU A 58 -7.22 1.91 -9.86
CA GLU A 58 -7.12 2.60 -11.15
C GLU A 58 -6.84 4.09 -11.00
N ARG A 59 -7.56 4.75 -10.08
CA ARG A 59 -7.36 6.19 -9.82
C ARG A 59 -5.96 6.46 -9.29
N GLN A 60 -5.50 5.65 -8.35
CA GLN A 60 -4.19 5.84 -7.76
C GLN A 60 -3.06 5.51 -8.74
N ALA A 61 -3.25 4.52 -9.61
CA ALA A 61 -2.28 4.23 -10.66
C ALA A 61 -2.17 5.40 -11.63
N THR A 62 -3.29 5.98 -12.05
CA THR A 62 -3.29 7.17 -12.91
C THR A 62 -2.57 8.34 -12.23
N ARG A 63 -2.89 8.58 -10.96
CA ARG A 63 -2.24 9.62 -10.16
C ARG A 63 -0.75 9.37 -10.00
N GLY A 64 -0.37 8.14 -9.65
CA GLY A 64 1.02 7.76 -9.46
C GLY A 64 1.85 7.88 -10.73
N ARG A 65 1.27 7.55 -11.87
CA ARG A 65 1.93 7.72 -13.17
C ARG A 65 2.19 9.18 -13.46
N ARG A 66 1.22 10.04 -13.17
CA ARG A 66 1.35 11.49 -13.35
C ARG A 66 2.39 12.09 -12.39
N LEU A 67 2.41 11.64 -11.15
CA LEU A 67 3.31 12.16 -10.11
C LEU A 67 4.69 11.52 -10.10
N GLY A 68 4.87 10.43 -10.86
CA GLY A 68 6.15 9.75 -10.95
C GLY A 68 6.47 8.88 -9.75
N TRP A 69 5.48 8.16 -9.20
CA TRP A 69 5.72 7.24 -8.09
C TRP A 69 6.69 6.15 -8.48
N GLN A 70 7.66 5.90 -7.62
CA GLN A 70 8.65 4.85 -7.76
C GLN A 70 8.36 3.65 -6.84
N GLY A 71 7.38 3.77 -5.98
CA GLY A 71 6.91 2.69 -5.13
C GLY A 71 5.56 3.03 -4.51
N VAL A 72 4.86 2.01 -4.03
CA VAL A 72 3.57 2.15 -3.37
C VAL A 72 3.60 1.31 -2.10
N LEU A 73 3.27 1.92 -1.00
CA LEU A 73 3.42 1.32 0.33
C LEU A 73 2.13 1.49 1.13
N SER A 74 1.91 0.58 2.05
CA SER A 74 0.89 0.71 3.08
C SER A 74 1.35 0.02 4.34
N HIS A 75 1.08 0.63 5.49
CA HIS A 75 1.35 0.02 6.79
C HIS A 75 0.21 -0.91 7.22
N HIS A 76 -0.94 -0.84 6.58
CA HIS A 76 -2.07 -1.72 6.88
C HIS A 76 -1.84 -3.10 6.27
N GLU A 77 -1.72 -4.13 7.10
CA GLU A 77 -1.26 -5.47 6.71
C GLU A 77 -2.19 -6.21 5.77
N GLN A 78 -3.48 -5.95 5.84
CA GLN A 78 -4.48 -6.69 5.07
C GLN A 78 -4.92 -5.89 3.84
N PHE A 79 -5.95 -5.10 4.01
CA PHE A 79 -6.56 -4.36 2.92
C PHE A 79 -5.59 -3.36 2.27
N GLY A 80 -4.82 -2.63 3.08
CA GLY A 80 -3.85 -1.67 2.56
C GLY A 80 -2.74 -2.34 1.77
N ALA A 81 -2.25 -3.48 2.22
CA ALA A 81 -1.22 -4.24 1.50
C ALA A 81 -1.74 -4.72 0.15
N LEU A 82 -2.98 -5.20 0.08
CA LEU A 82 -3.60 -5.61 -1.17
C LEU A 82 -3.76 -4.42 -2.12
N ALA A 83 -4.25 -3.29 -1.62
CA ALA A 83 -4.40 -2.08 -2.41
C ALA A 83 -3.06 -1.60 -2.98
N ALA A 84 -2.01 -1.59 -2.15
CA ALA A 84 -0.68 -1.20 -2.59
C ALA A 84 -0.14 -2.15 -3.67
N ALA A 85 -0.35 -3.46 -3.53
CA ALA A 85 0.07 -4.44 -4.52
C ALA A 85 -0.65 -4.23 -5.86
N LEU A 86 -1.95 -3.96 -5.82
CA LEU A 86 -2.73 -3.68 -7.04
C LEU A 86 -2.24 -2.43 -7.76
N VAL A 87 -2.01 -1.35 -7.03
CA VAL A 87 -1.52 -0.10 -7.63
C VAL A 87 -0.11 -0.30 -8.21
N ALA A 88 0.78 -0.94 -7.47
CA ALA A 88 2.14 -1.20 -7.94
C ALA A 88 2.14 -2.06 -9.20
N GLU A 89 1.29 -3.08 -9.28
CA GLU A 89 1.16 -3.92 -10.47
C GLU A 89 0.71 -3.11 -11.67
N LYS A 90 -0.31 -2.26 -11.50
CA LYS A 90 -0.81 -1.40 -12.58
C LYS A 90 0.24 -0.39 -13.07
N LEU A 91 1.14 0.02 -12.19
CA LEU A 91 2.24 0.94 -12.52
C LEU A 91 3.50 0.21 -13.02
N GLY A 92 3.54 -1.12 -12.96
CA GLY A 92 4.73 -1.87 -13.30
C GLY A 92 5.88 -1.69 -12.31
N LEU A 93 5.57 -1.37 -11.05
CA LEU A 93 6.57 -1.14 -10.02
C LEU A 93 6.87 -2.42 -9.24
N PRO A 94 8.08 -2.52 -8.64
CA PRO A 94 8.40 -3.66 -7.80
C PRO A 94 7.47 -3.76 -6.59
N GLY A 95 7.17 -4.97 -6.19
CA GLY A 95 6.33 -5.23 -5.02
C GLY A 95 5.77 -6.65 -5.06
N ALA A 96 5.11 -7.04 -3.97
CA ALA A 96 4.39 -8.30 -3.92
C ALA A 96 3.23 -8.28 -4.92
N THR A 97 2.93 -9.42 -5.53
CA THR A 97 1.78 -9.51 -6.42
C THR A 97 0.48 -9.54 -5.60
N PRO A 98 -0.64 -9.04 -6.16
CA PRO A 98 -1.93 -9.16 -5.48
C PRO A 98 -2.27 -10.60 -5.11
N GLU A 99 -1.94 -11.55 -5.96
CA GLU A 99 -2.18 -12.97 -5.72
C GLU A 99 -1.40 -13.47 -4.51
N SER A 100 -0.12 -13.07 -4.37
CA SER A 100 0.69 -13.48 -3.23
C SER A 100 0.23 -12.84 -1.93
N VAL A 101 -0.25 -11.60 -1.97
CA VAL A 101 -0.82 -10.92 -0.80
C VAL A 101 -2.09 -11.64 -0.34
N LEU A 102 -2.99 -11.95 -1.27
CA LEU A 102 -4.22 -12.70 -0.95
C LEU A 102 -3.90 -14.09 -0.40
N ALA A 103 -2.94 -14.78 -1.00
CA ALA A 103 -2.52 -16.10 -0.53
C ALA A 103 -1.98 -16.05 0.90
N ALA A 104 -1.17 -15.04 1.22
CA ALA A 104 -0.62 -14.87 2.56
C ALA A 104 -1.69 -14.53 3.60
N GLN A 105 -2.74 -13.83 3.20
CA GLN A 105 -3.85 -13.46 4.08
C GLN A 105 -4.81 -14.61 4.33
N HIS A 106 -4.87 -15.59 3.45
CA HIS A 106 -5.74 -16.76 3.60
C HIS A 106 -5.02 -17.82 4.43
N LYS A 107 -5.40 -17.98 5.67
CA LYS A 107 -4.67 -18.83 6.65
C LYS A 107 -4.44 -20.25 6.18
N LEU A 108 -5.44 -20.91 5.62
CA LEU A 108 -5.30 -22.27 5.14
C LEU A 108 -4.34 -22.36 3.96
N HIS A 109 -4.50 -21.46 3.00
CA HIS A 109 -3.64 -21.42 1.80
C HIS A 109 -2.18 -21.14 2.18
N ALA A 110 -1.95 -20.16 3.07
CA ALA A 110 -0.61 -19.83 3.56
C ALA A 110 0.05 -21.04 4.23
N ARG A 111 -0.72 -21.80 5.03
CA ARG A 111 -0.22 -23.01 5.68
C ARG A 111 0.16 -24.07 4.65
N GLN A 112 -0.64 -24.24 3.60
CA GLN A 112 -0.34 -25.21 2.53
C GLN A 112 0.95 -24.83 1.78
N VAL A 113 1.12 -23.55 1.49
CA VAL A 113 2.35 -23.06 0.85
C VAL A 113 3.57 -23.31 1.75
N LEU A 114 3.46 -23.01 3.03
CA LEU A 114 4.55 -23.23 3.98
C LEU A 114 4.91 -24.69 4.10
N GLN A 115 3.93 -25.60 4.09
CA GLN A 115 4.18 -27.05 4.15
C GLN A 115 4.89 -27.54 2.89
N ALA A 116 4.58 -26.96 1.73
CA ALA A 116 5.24 -27.33 0.49
C ALA A 116 6.70 -26.87 0.44
N VAL A 117 6.99 -25.72 1.05
CA VAL A 117 8.35 -25.10 1.03
C VAL A 117 9.21 -25.59 2.20
N ALA A 118 8.61 -25.76 3.37
CA ALA A 118 9.30 -26.16 4.60
C ALA A 118 8.50 -27.23 5.35
N PRO A 119 8.42 -28.45 4.82
CA PRO A 119 7.69 -29.53 5.47
C PRO A 119 8.39 -29.95 6.75
N GLU A 120 7.61 -30.15 7.82
CA GLU A 120 8.10 -30.71 9.08
C GLU A 120 7.58 -32.12 9.29
#